data_3e0ed43b54adfc75bfb2e24c6038e7f3
#
_entry.id   3e0ed43b54adfc75bfb2e24c6038e7f3
#
_cell.length_a   1.000
_cell.length_b   1.000
_cell.length_c   1.000
_cell.angle_alpha   90.00
_cell.angle_beta   90.00
_cell.angle_gamma   90.00
#
_symmetry.space_group_name_H-M   'P 1'
#
loop_
_entity.id
_entity.type
_entity.pdbx_description
1 polymer ?
#
loop_
_entity_poly.entity_id
_entity_poly.type
_entity_poly.pdbx_seq_one_letter_code
_entity_poly.pdbx_strand_id
1 'polypeptide(L)'
;KVRKVMKEFGRDYEVIVFDDASTDGTREVLERYRRVLPMRVLTTERRIGYPGAVERLLREALNRTSYPKRDIAVLLQADFTESPDHIAPLVNAIEGGADVVVGAVQANGIPLPRSMRLARWVAPFLLGRTFGSAPVSDPLSGFRAYRLIVLKKVLRDFGDRPFLTTEGWAANLELLGVVAPYARRMGETPVSLRYDIQARPSRFRAIRTLRGLLRVRRERWEGLERRKTD
;
A
#
# COMPACT_ATOMS: atom_id res chain seq x y z
N LYS A 1 10.92 -0.14 15.85
CA LYS A 1 9.59 -0.45 16.36
C LYS A 1 9.06 -1.75 15.76
N VAL A 2 9.16 -1.99 14.44
CA VAL A 2 8.73 -3.23 13.77
C VAL A 2 9.24 -4.47 14.50
N ARG A 3 10.56 -4.55 14.80
CA ARG A 3 11.15 -5.68 15.53
C ARG A 3 10.43 -6.01 16.84
N LYS A 4 10.10 -4.96 17.63
CA LYS A 4 9.40 -5.15 18.91
C LYS A 4 8.01 -5.73 18.68
N VAL A 5 7.23 -5.11 17.79
CA VAL A 5 5.87 -5.55 17.45
C VAL A 5 5.86 -6.98 16.93
N MET A 6 6.75 -7.33 16.01
CA MET A 6 6.79 -8.67 15.43
C MET A 6 7.24 -9.73 16.44
N LYS A 7 8.13 -9.38 17.38
CA LYS A 7 8.50 -10.26 18.49
C LYS A 7 7.30 -10.56 19.39
N GLU A 8 6.50 -9.54 19.70
CA GLU A 8 5.28 -9.69 20.53
C GLU A 8 4.18 -10.44 19.78
N PHE A 9 4.07 -10.22 18.46
CA PHE A 9 3.09 -10.88 17.61
C PHE A 9 3.41 -12.37 17.37
N GLY A 10 4.68 -12.77 17.45
CA GLY A 10 5.10 -14.18 17.34
C GLY A 10 4.89 -14.78 15.96
N ARG A 11 5.07 -14.03 14.89
CA ARG A 11 5.05 -14.49 13.49
C ARG A 11 6.40 -14.31 12.85
N ASP A 12 6.81 -15.25 12.01
CA ASP A 12 7.96 -15.09 11.14
C ASP A 12 7.73 -13.96 10.16
N TYR A 13 8.75 -13.16 9.93
CA TYR A 13 8.66 -12.01 9.05
C TYR A 13 10.00 -11.69 8.40
N GLU A 14 9.92 -10.99 7.27
CA GLU A 14 11.04 -10.32 6.64
C GLU A 14 10.63 -8.87 6.34
N VAL A 15 11.58 -7.95 6.46
CA VAL A 15 11.39 -6.54 6.09
C VAL A 15 12.05 -6.28 4.75
N ILE A 16 11.29 -5.90 3.74
CA ILE A 16 11.82 -5.50 2.44
C ILE A 16 11.73 -3.98 2.35
N VAL A 17 12.87 -3.33 2.18
CA VAL A 17 12.98 -1.87 2.08
C VAL A 17 13.38 -1.51 0.67
N PHE A 18 12.78 -0.48 0.10
CA PHE A 18 13.20 0.10 -1.17
C PHE A 18 13.81 1.49 -0.93
N ASP A 19 15.08 1.65 -1.28
CA ASP A 19 15.79 2.93 -1.27
C ASP A 19 15.76 3.54 -2.67
N ASP A 20 14.93 4.56 -2.85
CA ASP A 20 14.68 5.24 -4.13
C ASP A 20 15.75 6.31 -4.42
N ALA A 21 17.00 5.87 -4.58
CA ALA A 21 18.17 6.72 -4.83
C ALA A 21 18.35 7.83 -3.79
N SER A 22 18.36 7.46 -2.51
CA SER A 22 18.63 8.41 -1.43
C SER A 22 20.06 8.94 -1.48
N THR A 23 20.20 10.25 -1.27
CA THR A 23 21.49 10.96 -1.26
C THR A 23 21.90 11.43 0.14
N ASP A 24 21.11 11.07 1.15
CA ASP A 24 21.38 11.31 2.57
C ASP A 24 21.93 10.05 3.26
N GLY A 25 22.10 10.06 4.55
CA GLY A 25 22.60 8.93 5.34
C GLY A 25 21.67 7.71 5.44
N THR A 26 20.67 7.57 4.56
CA THR A 26 19.69 6.47 4.60
C THR A 26 20.36 5.11 4.43
N ARG A 27 21.32 4.99 3.50
CA ARG A 27 22.02 3.74 3.21
C ARG A 27 22.80 3.22 4.42
N GLU A 28 23.52 4.09 5.10
CA GLU A 28 24.30 3.75 6.29
C GLU A 28 23.40 3.32 7.45
N VAL A 29 22.24 3.96 7.58
CA VAL A 29 21.23 3.59 8.57
C VAL A 29 20.66 2.19 8.26
N LEU A 30 20.29 1.91 7.02
CA LEU A 30 19.75 0.62 6.59
C LEU A 30 20.77 -0.51 6.82
N GLU A 31 22.06 -0.30 6.51
CA GLU A 31 23.10 -1.30 6.75
C GLU A 31 23.27 -1.65 8.23
N ARG A 32 23.14 -0.69 9.13
CA ARG A 32 23.13 -0.95 10.58
C ARG A 32 21.95 -1.82 10.99
N TYR A 33 20.76 -1.56 10.45
CA TYR A 33 19.56 -2.33 10.79
C TYR A 33 19.55 -3.73 10.18
N ARG A 34 20.20 -3.98 9.04
CA ARG A 34 20.37 -5.33 8.45
C ARG A 34 21.03 -6.33 9.40
N ARG A 35 21.84 -5.85 10.35
CA ARG A 35 22.51 -6.71 11.34
C ARG A 35 21.59 -7.20 12.46
N VAL A 36 20.44 -6.55 12.65
CA VAL A 36 19.52 -6.80 13.79
C VAL A 36 18.09 -7.12 13.36
N LEU A 37 17.79 -7.04 12.08
CA LEU A 37 16.49 -7.35 11.48
C LEU A 37 16.68 -8.34 10.32
N PRO A 38 15.75 -9.26 10.11
CA PRO A 38 15.66 -10.02 8.87
C PRO A 38 15.22 -9.07 7.74
N MET A 39 16.18 -8.32 7.20
CA MET A 39 15.90 -7.19 6.30
C MET A 39 16.63 -7.33 4.97
N ARG A 40 15.90 -7.07 3.90
CA ARG A 40 16.41 -6.93 2.54
C ARG A 40 16.25 -5.50 2.07
N VAL A 41 17.30 -4.95 1.47
CA VAL A 41 17.28 -3.61 0.89
C VAL A 41 17.39 -3.73 -0.62
N LEU A 42 16.43 -3.16 -1.32
CA LEU A 42 16.45 -2.95 -2.75
C LEU A 42 16.86 -1.50 -3.03
N THR A 43 17.74 -1.31 -3.98
CA THR A 43 18.25 0.02 -4.35
C THR A 43 18.07 0.29 -5.83
N THR A 44 18.08 1.55 -6.21
CA THR A 44 18.10 2.00 -7.60
C THR A 44 19.07 3.17 -7.74
N GLU A 45 19.65 3.33 -8.93
CA GLU A 45 20.55 4.47 -9.24
C GLU A 45 19.79 5.77 -9.52
N ARG A 46 18.55 5.65 -9.99
CA ARG A 46 17.69 6.80 -10.34
C ARG A 46 16.35 6.67 -9.65
N ARG A 47 15.80 7.79 -9.23
CA ARG A 47 14.47 7.83 -8.62
C ARG A 47 13.41 7.30 -9.57
N ILE A 48 12.66 6.30 -9.11
CA ILE A 48 11.51 5.73 -9.82
C ILE A 48 10.18 6.17 -9.21
N GLY A 49 10.22 6.83 -8.06
CA GLY A 49 9.05 7.36 -7.36
C GLY A 49 8.24 6.29 -6.62
N TYR A 50 7.23 6.78 -5.88
CA TYR A 50 6.42 5.93 -5.00
C TYR A 50 5.77 4.73 -5.71
N PRO A 51 5.09 4.89 -6.87
CA PRO A 51 4.45 3.75 -7.55
C PRO A 51 5.46 2.68 -7.97
N GLY A 52 6.57 3.09 -8.55
CA GLY A 52 7.63 2.16 -8.95
C GLY A 52 8.26 1.44 -7.76
N ALA A 53 8.48 2.15 -6.64
CA ALA A 53 8.99 1.57 -5.41
C ALA A 53 8.02 0.52 -4.83
N VAL A 54 6.73 0.85 -4.75
CA VAL A 54 5.70 -0.09 -4.27
C VAL A 54 5.62 -1.32 -5.17
N GLU A 55 5.62 -1.14 -6.48
CA GLU A 55 5.58 -2.25 -7.43
C GLU A 55 6.80 -3.17 -7.26
N ARG A 56 8.00 -2.61 -7.14
CA ARG A 56 9.24 -3.37 -6.91
C ARG A 56 9.18 -4.16 -5.60
N LEU A 57 8.69 -3.55 -4.52
CA LEU A 57 8.51 -4.22 -3.23
C LEU A 57 7.54 -5.40 -3.33
N LEU A 58 6.40 -5.23 -3.99
CA LEU A 58 5.39 -6.28 -4.14
C LEU A 58 5.86 -7.43 -5.04
N ARG A 59 6.60 -7.14 -6.10
CA ARG A 59 7.24 -8.15 -6.96
C ARG A 59 8.29 -8.94 -6.15
N GLU A 60 9.13 -8.26 -5.38
CA GLU A 60 10.13 -8.93 -4.55
C GLU A 60 9.48 -9.81 -3.47
N ALA A 61 8.43 -9.35 -2.80
CA ALA A 61 7.70 -10.15 -1.83
C ALA A 61 7.16 -11.46 -2.45
N LEU A 62 6.69 -11.39 -3.71
CA LEU A 62 6.25 -12.57 -4.45
C LEU A 62 7.39 -13.50 -4.86
N ASN A 63 8.55 -12.96 -5.24
CA ASN A 63 9.70 -13.78 -5.60
C ASN A 63 10.25 -14.57 -4.40
N ARG A 64 9.98 -14.09 -3.20
CA ARG A 64 10.49 -14.68 -1.97
C ARG A 64 9.55 -15.69 -1.31
N THR A 65 8.27 -15.67 -1.64
CA THR A 65 7.30 -16.60 -1.04
C THR A 65 7.29 -17.95 -1.71
N SER A 66 7.31 -19.02 -0.92
CA SER A 66 6.97 -20.36 -1.35
C SER A 66 5.48 -20.70 -1.15
N TYR A 67 4.79 -19.90 -0.32
CA TYR A 67 3.41 -20.17 0.10
C TYR A 67 2.46 -18.99 -0.12
N PRO A 68 2.24 -18.53 -1.37
CA PRO A 68 1.50 -17.30 -1.65
C PRO A 68 0.03 -17.31 -1.16
N LYS A 69 -0.55 -18.49 -0.89
CA LYS A 69 -1.89 -18.59 -0.30
C LYS A 69 -1.90 -18.34 1.22
N ARG A 70 -0.75 -18.44 1.88
CA ARG A 70 -0.59 -18.27 3.33
C ARG A 70 0.12 -16.97 3.68
N ASP A 71 1.14 -16.63 2.90
CA ASP A 71 1.99 -15.49 3.17
C ASP A 71 1.30 -14.16 2.84
N ILE A 72 1.65 -13.15 3.61
CA ILE A 72 1.01 -11.84 3.63
C ILE A 72 2.07 -10.76 3.44
N ALA A 73 1.84 -9.83 2.54
CA ALA A 73 2.60 -8.60 2.46
C ALA A 73 1.86 -7.47 3.18
N VAL A 74 2.55 -6.77 4.07
CA VAL A 74 2.06 -5.53 4.71
C VAL A 74 2.87 -4.37 4.15
N LEU A 75 2.20 -3.45 3.48
CA LEU A 75 2.80 -2.21 2.96
C LEU A 75 2.74 -1.14 4.04
N LEU A 76 3.90 -0.56 4.37
CA LEU A 76 4.06 0.44 5.43
C LEU A 76 4.98 1.56 4.93
N GLN A 77 4.60 2.82 5.17
CA GLN A 77 5.46 3.97 4.87
C GLN A 77 6.53 4.17 5.97
N ALA A 78 7.74 4.54 5.55
CA ALA A 78 8.88 4.72 6.46
C ALA A 78 9.00 6.16 7.00
N ASP A 79 7.90 6.91 7.08
CA ASP A 79 7.88 8.31 7.52
C ASP A 79 7.32 8.51 8.95
N PHE A 80 7.13 7.41 9.68
CA PHE A 80 6.56 7.32 11.02
C PHE A 80 5.08 7.67 11.15
N THR A 81 4.39 8.05 10.08
CA THR A 81 2.96 8.35 10.14
C THR A 81 2.13 7.11 10.39
N GLU A 82 2.55 5.97 9.86
CA GLU A 82 1.90 4.68 10.04
C GLU A 82 2.61 3.89 11.15
N SER A 83 1.86 3.53 12.21
CA SER A 83 2.44 2.79 13.33
C SER A 83 2.52 1.30 13.05
N PRO A 84 3.69 0.66 13.23
CA PRO A 84 3.82 -0.79 13.19
C PRO A 84 2.90 -1.56 14.14
N ASP A 85 2.35 -0.92 15.18
CA ASP A 85 1.41 -1.55 16.12
C ASP A 85 0.14 -2.07 15.42
N HIS A 86 -0.20 -1.51 14.26
CA HIS A 86 -1.34 -1.94 13.45
C HIS A 86 -1.04 -3.11 12.50
N ILE A 87 0.21 -3.62 12.45
CA ILE A 87 0.56 -4.78 11.62
C ILE A 87 -0.25 -6.01 12.05
N ALA A 88 -0.26 -6.32 13.35
CA ALA A 88 -0.96 -7.49 13.86
C ALA A 88 -2.48 -7.47 13.57
N PRO A 89 -3.23 -6.38 13.80
CA PRO A 89 -4.62 -6.27 13.39
C PRO A 89 -4.88 -6.50 11.90
N LEU A 90 -4.02 -5.95 11.02
CA LEU A 90 -4.13 -6.14 9.58
C LEU A 90 -3.91 -7.61 9.18
N VAL A 91 -2.87 -8.25 9.74
CA VAL A 91 -2.55 -9.64 9.48
C VAL A 91 -3.65 -10.57 9.99
N ASN A 92 -4.15 -10.34 11.21
CA ASN A 92 -5.24 -11.12 11.79
C ASN A 92 -6.51 -11.07 10.92
N ALA A 93 -6.82 -9.92 10.33
CA ALA A 93 -7.96 -9.79 9.42
C ALA A 93 -7.76 -10.60 8.12
N ILE A 94 -6.52 -10.68 7.59
CA ILE A 94 -6.19 -11.59 6.47
C ILE A 94 -6.30 -13.05 6.90
N GLU A 95 -5.76 -13.43 8.07
CA GLU A 95 -5.89 -14.78 8.62
C GLU A 95 -7.36 -15.16 8.84
N GLY A 96 -8.20 -14.20 9.23
CA GLY A 96 -9.66 -14.31 9.36
C GLY A 96 -10.42 -14.43 8.02
N GLY A 97 -9.71 -14.56 6.90
CA GLY A 97 -10.29 -14.89 5.59
C GLY A 97 -10.40 -13.72 4.60
N ALA A 98 -9.93 -12.52 4.94
CA ALA A 98 -9.79 -11.47 3.94
C ALA A 98 -8.60 -11.75 3.00
N ASP A 99 -8.70 -11.26 1.77
CA ASP A 99 -7.62 -11.32 0.78
C ASP A 99 -6.84 -10.00 0.70
N VAL A 100 -7.51 -8.89 0.98
CA VAL A 100 -6.94 -7.53 1.09
C VAL A 100 -7.56 -6.83 2.28
N VAL A 101 -6.74 -6.19 3.11
CA VAL A 101 -7.19 -5.39 4.25
C VAL A 101 -6.60 -3.99 4.17
N VAL A 102 -7.46 -2.99 4.25
CA VAL A 102 -7.08 -1.57 4.24
C VAL A 102 -7.06 -1.04 5.66
N GLY A 103 -5.98 -0.37 6.04
CA GLY A 103 -5.94 0.42 7.26
C GLY A 103 -6.77 1.69 7.11
N ALA A 104 -7.99 1.67 7.62
CA ALA A 104 -8.90 2.82 7.57
C ALA A 104 -8.54 3.83 8.66
N VAL A 105 -8.17 5.03 8.26
CA VAL A 105 -7.74 6.06 9.19
C VAL A 105 -8.92 6.60 9.99
N GLN A 106 -8.86 6.43 11.29
CA GLN A 106 -9.83 7.04 12.21
C GLN A 106 -9.41 8.48 12.53
N ALA A 107 -10.40 9.37 12.55
CA ALA A 107 -10.20 10.79 12.88
C ALA A 107 -10.09 11.00 14.42
N ASN A 108 -9.27 10.20 15.10
CA ASN A 108 -9.11 10.24 16.55
C ASN A 108 -8.22 11.41 17.00
N GLY A 109 -8.73 12.64 16.88
CA GLY A 109 -8.13 13.81 17.52
C GLY A 109 -6.89 14.42 16.85
N ILE A 110 -6.24 13.75 15.89
CA ILE A 110 -5.09 14.33 15.18
C ILE A 110 -5.58 15.06 13.93
N PRO A 111 -5.35 16.36 13.81
CA PRO A 111 -5.84 17.14 12.68
C PRO A 111 -5.13 16.75 11.40
N LEU A 112 -5.82 16.01 10.52
CA LEU A 112 -5.37 15.82 9.15
C LEU A 112 -5.33 17.16 8.42
N PRO A 113 -4.35 17.40 7.55
CA PRO A 113 -4.35 18.57 6.67
C PRO A 113 -5.68 18.69 5.91
N ARG A 114 -6.23 19.92 5.82
CA ARG A 114 -7.56 20.16 5.20
C ARG A 114 -7.68 19.58 3.81
N SER A 115 -6.63 19.69 2.99
CA SER A 115 -6.57 19.13 1.63
C SER A 115 -6.66 17.59 1.62
N MET A 116 -6.09 16.93 2.62
CA MET A 116 -6.13 15.48 2.74
C MET A 116 -7.50 14.99 3.22
N ARG A 117 -8.14 15.71 4.15
CA ARG A 117 -9.52 15.42 4.56
C ARG A 117 -10.49 15.51 3.37
N LEU A 118 -10.34 16.58 2.57
CA LEU A 118 -11.15 16.76 1.38
C LEU A 118 -10.93 15.64 0.36
N ALA A 119 -9.67 15.28 0.08
CA ALA A 119 -9.35 14.21 -0.85
C ALA A 119 -9.92 12.86 -0.39
N ARG A 120 -9.85 12.53 0.91
CA ARG A 120 -10.44 11.32 1.49
C ARG A 120 -11.96 11.31 1.44
N TRP A 121 -12.59 12.46 1.65
CA TRP A 121 -14.04 12.59 1.54
C TRP A 121 -14.52 12.46 0.10
N VAL A 122 -13.79 13.02 -0.87
CA VAL A 122 -14.14 13.00 -2.29
C VAL A 122 -13.81 11.65 -2.96
N ALA A 123 -12.74 10.97 -2.54
CA ALA A 123 -12.26 9.76 -3.19
C ALA A 123 -13.32 8.64 -3.27
N PRO A 124 -14.05 8.27 -2.21
CA PRO A 124 -15.13 7.27 -2.29
C PRO A 124 -16.23 7.67 -3.26
N PHE A 125 -16.54 8.96 -3.33
CA PHE A 125 -17.57 9.51 -4.24
C PHE A 125 -17.15 9.43 -5.71
N LEU A 126 -15.88 9.75 -6.01
CA LEU A 126 -15.34 9.67 -7.39
C LEU A 126 -15.27 8.23 -7.90
N LEU A 127 -15.12 7.29 -6.98
CA LEU A 127 -14.93 5.89 -7.30
C LEU A 127 -16.22 5.10 -7.38
N GLY A 128 -17.26 5.58 -6.73
CA GLY A 128 -18.57 4.97 -6.74
C GLY A 128 -18.52 3.46 -6.53
N ARG A 129 -19.35 2.72 -7.24
CA ARG A 129 -19.39 1.25 -7.24
C ARG A 129 -18.19 0.56 -7.90
N THR A 130 -17.11 1.27 -8.21
CA THR A 130 -15.95 0.79 -8.99
C THR A 130 -15.19 -0.34 -8.28
N PHE A 131 -15.32 -0.48 -6.95
CA PHE A 131 -14.64 -1.52 -6.16
C PHE A 131 -15.51 -2.72 -5.80
N GLY A 132 -16.63 -2.93 -6.49
CA GLY A 132 -17.55 -4.02 -6.18
C GLY A 132 -18.31 -3.79 -4.88
N SER A 133 -18.76 -4.87 -4.24
CA SER A 133 -19.61 -4.85 -3.05
C SER A 133 -18.88 -4.59 -1.73
N ALA A 134 -17.56 -4.37 -1.73
CA ALA A 134 -16.80 -4.11 -0.51
C ALA A 134 -16.64 -2.59 -0.30
N PRO A 135 -17.32 -1.99 0.67
CA PRO A 135 -17.13 -0.59 1.00
C PRO A 135 -15.74 -0.41 1.65
N VAL A 136 -14.81 0.20 0.93
CA VAL A 136 -13.55 0.67 1.49
C VAL A 136 -13.73 2.14 1.82
N SER A 137 -13.70 2.50 3.10
CA SER A 137 -13.92 3.87 3.57
C SER A 137 -12.74 4.78 3.30
N ASP A 138 -11.50 4.22 3.27
CA ASP A 138 -10.27 4.96 3.01
C ASP A 138 -9.44 4.38 1.86
N PRO A 139 -9.86 4.59 0.62
CA PRO A 139 -9.16 4.04 -0.55
C PRO A 139 -7.81 4.70 -0.85
N LEU A 140 -7.48 5.80 -0.17
CA LEU A 140 -6.18 6.48 -0.31
C LEU A 140 -5.14 6.01 0.71
N SER A 141 -5.53 5.25 1.72
CA SER A 141 -4.57 4.69 2.67
C SER A 141 -3.52 3.83 1.97
N GLY A 142 -2.24 4.06 2.26
CA GLY A 142 -1.13 3.22 1.80
C GLY A 142 -0.90 2.01 2.72
N PHE A 143 -1.35 2.10 3.96
CA PHE A 143 -1.17 1.05 4.95
C PHE A 143 -2.15 -0.10 4.73
N ARG A 144 -1.67 -1.19 4.15
CA ARG A 144 -2.51 -2.31 3.72
C ARG A 144 -1.81 -3.64 3.89
N ALA A 145 -2.61 -4.68 4.09
CA ALA A 145 -2.18 -6.06 4.02
C ALA A 145 -2.76 -6.76 2.77
N TYR A 146 -1.96 -7.58 2.14
CA TYR A 146 -2.34 -8.35 0.95
C TYR A 146 -1.96 -9.81 1.15
N ARG A 147 -2.89 -10.73 0.92
CA ARG A 147 -2.54 -12.13 0.73
C ARG A 147 -1.79 -12.26 -0.58
N LEU A 148 -0.59 -12.84 -0.56
CA LEU A 148 0.30 -12.83 -1.72
C LEU A 148 -0.28 -13.53 -2.96
N ILE A 149 -1.23 -14.46 -2.79
CA ILE A 149 -1.90 -15.09 -3.94
C ILE A 149 -2.68 -14.09 -4.80
N VAL A 150 -3.20 -12.99 -4.20
CA VAL A 150 -3.87 -11.93 -4.96
C VAL A 150 -2.87 -11.23 -5.88
N LEU A 151 -1.72 -10.85 -5.33
CA LEU A 151 -0.65 -10.21 -6.08
C LEU A 151 -0.07 -11.14 -7.15
N LYS A 152 0.04 -12.44 -6.86
CA LYS A 152 0.46 -13.45 -7.85
C LYS A 152 -0.46 -13.49 -9.07
N LYS A 153 -1.77 -13.37 -8.86
CA LYS A 153 -2.74 -13.32 -9.98
C LYS A 153 -2.59 -12.01 -10.78
N VAL A 154 -2.42 -10.88 -10.09
CA VAL A 154 -2.16 -9.58 -10.74
C VAL A 154 -0.92 -9.69 -11.62
N LEU A 155 0.22 -10.14 -11.08
CA LEU A 155 1.46 -10.21 -11.84
C LEU A 155 1.41 -11.22 -12.99
N ARG A 156 0.65 -12.30 -12.88
CA ARG A 156 0.42 -13.22 -14.00
C ARG A 156 -0.23 -12.51 -15.18
N ASP A 157 -1.22 -11.65 -14.92
CA ASP A 157 -1.98 -10.98 -15.98
C ASP A 157 -1.26 -9.73 -16.54
N PHE A 158 -0.43 -9.07 -15.72
CA PHE A 158 0.38 -7.94 -16.15
C PHE A 158 1.76 -8.34 -16.72
N GLY A 159 2.32 -9.48 -16.28
CA GLY A 159 3.69 -9.88 -16.62
C GLY A 159 4.70 -8.83 -16.15
N ASP A 160 5.62 -8.45 -17.05
CA ASP A 160 6.64 -7.43 -16.77
C ASP A 160 6.14 -6.00 -16.98
N ARG A 161 4.92 -5.81 -17.47
CA ARG A 161 4.34 -4.48 -17.64
C ARG A 161 4.09 -3.82 -16.28
N PRO A 162 4.32 -2.52 -16.15
CA PRO A 162 3.93 -1.78 -14.95
C PRO A 162 2.43 -1.88 -14.71
N PHE A 163 2.04 -2.13 -13.45
CA PHE A 163 0.64 -2.11 -13.04
C PHE A 163 0.28 -0.87 -12.20
N LEU A 164 1.29 -0.04 -11.88
CA LEU A 164 1.13 1.27 -11.25
C LEU A 164 1.75 2.34 -12.14
N THR A 165 0.93 3.26 -12.61
CA THR A 165 1.33 4.34 -13.51
C THR A 165 1.04 5.73 -12.94
N THR A 166 0.18 5.80 -11.93
CA THR A 166 -0.29 7.04 -11.33
C THR A 166 0.65 7.49 -10.21
N GLU A 167 1.09 8.73 -10.26
CA GLU A 167 2.01 9.28 -9.27
C GLU A 167 1.36 9.63 -7.92
N GLY A 168 2.17 9.60 -6.87
CA GLY A 168 1.80 10.05 -5.53
C GLY A 168 0.72 9.18 -4.88
N TRP A 169 -0.15 9.79 -4.08
CA TRP A 169 -1.18 9.10 -3.31
C TRP A 169 -2.26 8.41 -4.16
N ALA A 170 -2.46 8.88 -5.38
CA ALA A 170 -3.38 8.25 -6.31
C ALA A 170 -2.93 6.83 -6.71
N ALA A 171 -1.63 6.52 -6.62
CA ALA A 171 -1.12 5.17 -6.81
C ALA A 171 -1.70 4.15 -5.80
N ASN A 172 -2.03 4.58 -4.57
CA ASN A 172 -2.69 3.70 -3.60
C ASN A 172 -4.08 3.29 -4.07
N LEU A 173 -4.78 4.23 -4.68
CA LEU A 173 -6.08 3.95 -5.26
C LEU A 173 -5.97 3.06 -6.50
N GLU A 174 -5.02 3.36 -7.38
CA GLU A 174 -4.74 2.52 -8.55
C GLU A 174 -4.43 1.09 -8.13
N LEU A 175 -3.54 0.90 -7.12
CA LEU A 175 -3.21 -0.41 -6.58
C LEU A 175 -4.45 -1.14 -6.05
N LEU A 176 -5.29 -0.45 -5.28
CA LEU A 176 -6.54 -1.04 -4.78
C LEU A 176 -7.42 -1.49 -5.94
N GLY A 177 -7.51 -0.64 -6.96
CA GLY A 177 -8.22 -0.94 -8.17
C GLY A 177 -7.70 -2.13 -8.95
N VAL A 178 -6.39 -2.27 -9.03
CA VAL A 178 -5.74 -3.39 -9.71
C VAL A 178 -5.96 -4.71 -8.96
N VAL A 179 -5.91 -4.70 -7.62
CA VAL A 179 -6.02 -5.93 -6.83
C VAL A 179 -7.46 -6.37 -6.55
N ALA A 180 -8.42 -5.43 -6.51
CA ALA A 180 -9.81 -5.71 -6.15
C ALA A 180 -10.48 -6.82 -7.00
N PRO A 181 -10.29 -6.92 -8.33
CA PRO A 181 -10.87 -7.98 -9.15
C PRO A 181 -10.39 -9.39 -8.80
N TYR A 182 -9.23 -9.50 -8.14
CA TYR A 182 -8.62 -10.79 -7.77
C TYR A 182 -8.88 -11.17 -6.32
N ALA A 183 -9.37 -10.24 -5.50
CA ALA A 183 -9.73 -10.44 -4.10
C ALA A 183 -11.16 -10.96 -3.99
N ARG A 184 -11.37 -12.05 -3.25
CA ARG A 184 -12.71 -12.57 -2.94
C ARG A 184 -13.36 -11.79 -1.81
N ARG A 185 -12.55 -11.37 -0.82
CA ARG A 185 -13.01 -10.61 0.33
C ARG A 185 -12.03 -9.50 0.65
N MET A 186 -12.53 -8.28 0.71
CA MET A 186 -11.81 -7.12 1.20
C MET A 186 -12.32 -6.75 2.58
N GLY A 187 -11.43 -6.26 3.43
CA GLY A 187 -11.75 -5.81 4.79
C GLY A 187 -11.09 -4.49 5.12
N GLU A 188 -11.48 -3.94 6.25
CA GLU A 188 -10.85 -2.76 6.83
C GLU A 188 -10.49 -3.01 8.29
N THR A 189 -9.42 -2.35 8.72
CA THR A 189 -8.99 -2.32 10.11
C THR A 189 -8.75 -0.87 10.51
N PRO A 190 -9.27 -0.40 11.63
CA PRO A 190 -9.04 0.97 12.08
C PRO A 190 -7.56 1.18 12.40
N VAL A 191 -7.01 2.28 11.89
CA VAL A 191 -5.62 2.67 12.17
C VAL A 191 -5.55 4.14 12.57
N SER A 192 -4.58 4.47 13.42
CA SER A 192 -4.27 5.84 13.80
C SER A 192 -3.02 6.31 13.08
N LEU A 193 -3.09 7.47 12.46
CA LEU A 193 -1.91 8.09 11.85
C LEU A 193 -1.25 9.07 12.83
N ARG A 194 0.08 9.11 12.82
CA ARG A 194 0.90 9.93 13.71
C ARG A 194 1.57 11.07 12.92
N TYR A 195 0.76 12.03 12.45
CA TYR A 195 1.30 13.23 11.78
C TYR A 195 2.05 14.17 12.73
N ASP A 196 1.84 14.02 14.03
CA ASP A 196 2.52 14.77 15.09
C ASP A 196 4.03 14.48 15.18
N ILE A 197 4.47 13.31 14.72
CA ILE A 197 5.88 12.90 14.75
C ILE A 197 6.55 12.89 13.38
N GLN A 198 5.85 13.32 12.35
CA GLN A 198 6.39 13.35 11.00
C GLN A 198 7.53 14.38 10.90
N ALA A 199 8.75 13.91 10.59
CA ALA A 199 9.95 14.75 10.52
C ALA A 199 9.94 15.71 9.32
N ARG A 200 9.12 15.47 8.31
CA ARG A 200 9.04 16.29 7.08
C ARG A 200 7.58 16.55 6.73
N PRO A 201 7.24 17.75 6.22
CA PRO A 201 5.88 18.05 5.79
C PRO A 201 5.43 17.08 4.69
N SER A 202 4.16 16.68 4.76
CA SER A 202 3.57 15.78 3.77
C SER A 202 3.74 16.35 2.35
N ARG A 203 4.22 15.53 1.42
CA ARG A 203 4.33 15.86 -0.01
C ARG A 203 2.98 15.72 -0.74
N PHE A 204 1.88 15.72 0.00
CA PHE A 204 0.56 15.62 -0.57
C PHE A 204 0.25 16.81 -1.49
N ARG A 205 -0.03 16.55 -2.75
CA ARG A 205 -0.43 17.54 -3.76
C ARG A 205 -1.86 17.27 -4.20
N ALA A 206 -2.83 17.99 -3.63
CA ALA A 206 -4.25 17.78 -3.86
C ALA A 206 -4.63 17.76 -5.34
N ILE A 207 -4.15 18.73 -6.13
CA ILE A 207 -4.45 18.84 -7.57
C ILE A 207 -3.89 17.63 -8.35
N ARG A 208 -2.64 17.20 -8.04
CA ARG A 208 -2.02 16.04 -8.69
C ARG A 208 -2.77 14.76 -8.33
N THR A 209 -3.15 14.61 -7.06
CA THR A 209 -3.96 13.49 -6.59
C THR A 209 -5.31 13.45 -7.29
N LEU A 210 -6.01 14.59 -7.38
CA LEU A 210 -7.32 14.66 -8.05
C LEU A 210 -7.22 14.28 -9.54
N ARG A 211 -6.23 14.81 -10.25
CA ARG A 211 -5.97 14.42 -11.66
C ARG A 211 -5.70 12.92 -11.79
N GLY A 212 -4.89 12.36 -10.88
CA GLY A 212 -4.64 10.91 -10.83
C GLY A 212 -5.90 10.10 -10.59
N LEU A 213 -6.77 10.54 -9.67
CA LEU A 213 -8.07 9.89 -9.40
C LEU A 213 -8.98 9.87 -10.65
N LEU A 214 -9.07 10.99 -11.36
CA LEU A 214 -9.85 11.08 -12.59
C LEU A 214 -9.28 10.17 -13.69
N ARG A 215 -7.95 10.09 -13.80
CA ARG A 215 -7.27 9.19 -14.74
C ARG A 215 -7.56 7.71 -14.44
N VAL A 216 -7.41 7.28 -13.20
CA VAL A 216 -7.71 5.90 -12.75
C VAL A 216 -9.17 5.55 -13.04
N ARG A 217 -10.10 6.48 -12.80
CA ARG A 217 -11.52 6.31 -13.13
C ARG A 217 -11.74 6.08 -14.61
N ARG A 218 -11.10 6.87 -15.47
CA ARG A 218 -11.25 6.79 -16.94
C ARG A 218 -10.68 5.49 -17.51
N GLU A 219 -9.44 5.15 -17.13
CA GLU A 219 -8.75 3.94 -17.63
C GLU A 219 -9.49 2.65 -17.21
N ARG A 220 -10.09 2.64 -16.02
CA ARG A 220 -10.93 1.53 -15.58
C ARG A 220 -12.25 1.42 -16.31
N TRP A 221 -12.87 2.55 -16.61
CA TRP A 221 -14.10 2.57 -17.39
C TRP A 221 -13.87 1.95 -18.77
N GLU A 222 -12.81 2.35 -19.45
CA GLU A 222 -12.41 1.81 -20.74
C GLU A 222 -12.04 0.31 -20.66
N GLY A 223 -11.39 -0.14 -19.59
CA GLY A 223 -11.06 -1.56 -19.35
C GLY A 223 -12.27 -2.44 -19.04
N LEU A 224 -13.31 -1.91 -18.41
CA LEU A 224 -14.56 -2.62 -18.15
C LEU A 224 -15.42 -2.75 -19.40
N GLU A 225 -15.40 -1.74 -20.28
CA GLU A 225 -16.09 -1.81 -21.56
C GLU A 225 -15.46 -2.85 -22.49
N ARG A 226 -14.12 -2.91 -22.58
CA ARG A 226 -13.43 -3.93 -23.39
C ARG A 226 -13.73 -5.37 -22.95
N ARG A 227 -13.85 -5.62 -21.62
CA ARG A 227 -14.19 -6.97 -21.10
C ARG A 227 -15.65 -7.37 -21.33
N LYS A 228 -16.54 -6.46 -21.73
CA LYS A 228 -17.92 -6.76 -22.10
C LYS A 228 -18.09 -7.03 -23.59
N THR A 229 -17.08 -6.71 -24.38
CA THR A 229 -17.08 -6.90 -25.85
C THR A 229 -16.25 -8.13 -26.28
N ASP A 230 -15.46 -8.72 -25.39
CA ASP A 230 -14.80 -10.03 -25.52
C ASP A 230 -15.58 -11.12 -24.73
#